data_85e43ac7768350e15cfb7c59ac09c85b
#
_entry.id   85e43ac7768350e15cfb7c59ac09c85b
#
_cell.length_a   1.000
_cell.length_b   1.000
_cell.length_c   1.000
_cell.angle_alpha   90.00
_cell.angle_beta   90.00
_cell.angle_gamma   90.00
#
_symmetry.space_group_name_H-M   'P 1'
#
loop_
_entity.id
_entity.type
_entity.pdbx_description
1 polymer ?
#
loop_
_entity_poly.entity_id
_entity_poly.type
_entity_poly.pdbx_seq_one_letter_code
_entity_poly.pdbx_strand_id
1 'polypeptide(L)'
;MEQKISPQYVQTSLAASLTLGFQSGSFYRNAKLKGLNLLLHYEEGCSGRCHFCGLSKSRQVGPKGKTFIRVDWPLYPLEEIIERAKGKDQIHRVCISMITHPKALEDTLKIIQILRKETDLSVSVLISPTLIHHEESLVAMKKAGADRVGIAIDAGTLELFDQLRGKGVGGPHQWDHYWDVVQMAVKAFGRFYVGIHLIVGLGETEKEMAAAIQRGQNTGALTHLFSFFPEKGSPMEGQSLPPLNQYRRIQLARWIINENLGSAKQMKFDGNGRLIDFGMDINSLVQIGEPFMTSGCPGRDGKVACNRPYGNERPSGPIRNFPFMPEPEDIEEIRAQMKI
;
A
#
# COMPACT_ATOMS: atom_id res chain seq x y z
N MET A 1 32.62 12.08 -4.04
CA MET A 1 31.43 11.68 -4.83
C MET A 1 30.21 12.12 -4.06
N GLU A 2 29.28 12.79 -4.71
CA GLU A 2 28.03 13.23 -4.10
C GLU A 2 27.20 11.99 -3.74
N GLN A 3 26.66 11.96 -2.51
CA GLN A 3 25.84 10.84 -2.07
C GLN A 3 24.49 10.84 -2.81
N LYS A 4 24.14 9.71 -3.40
CA LYS A 4 22.86 9.54 -4.11
C LYS A 4 21.75 9.14 -3.12
N ILE A 5 21.34 10.10 -2.28
CA ILE A 5 20.33 9.90 -1.22
C ILE A 5 19.18 10.89 -1.36
N SER A 6 18.09 10.65 -0.62
CA SER A 6 16.95 11.58 -0.52
C SER A 6 17.39 12.89 0.18
N PRO A 7 16.81 14.03 -0.22
CA PRO A 7 15.65 14.17 -1.13
C PRO A 7 16.02 14.26 -2.62
N GLN A 8 17.31 14.41 -2.98
CA GLN A 8 17.74 14.60 -4.37
C GLN A 8 17.56 13.33 -5.22
N TYR A 9 17.72 12.16 -4.61
CA TYR A 9 17.53 10.87 -5.25
C TYR A 9 16.44 10.08 -4.53
N VAL A 10 15.56 9.44 -5.28
CA VAL A 10 14.51 8.57 -4.77
C VAL A 10 14.42 7.29 -5.60
N GLN A 11 14.04 6.21 -4.96
CA GLN A 11 13.69 5.01 -5.70
C GLN A 11 12.26 5.13 -6.23
N THR A 12 12.00 4.53 -7.39
CA THR A 12 10.63 4.41 -7.90
C THR A 12 10.35 2.97 -8.32
N SER A 13 9.07 2.56 -8.33
CA SER A 13 8.71 1.20 -8.71
C SER A 13 9.08 0.93 -10.18
N LEU A 14 9.34 -0.33 -10.52
CA LEU A 14 9.55 -0.75 -11.91
C LEU A 14 8.42 -0.24 -12.82
N ALA A 15 7.17 -0.32 -12.37
CA ALA A 15 6.02 0.18 -13.13
C ALA A 15 6.11 1.69 -13.40
N ALA A 16 6.54 2.48 -12.43
CA ALA A 16 6.77 3.91 -12.63
C ALA A 16 7.97 4.17 -13.57
N SER A 17 9.04 3.39 -13.43
CA SER A 17 10.20 3.47 -14.31
C SER A 17 9.83 3.20 -15.78
N LEU A 18 9.01 2.18 -16.05
CA LEU A 18 8.47 1.89 -17.38
C LEU A 18 7.58 3.03 -17.90
N THR A 19 6.67 3.53 -17.06
CA THR A 19 5.74 4.61 -17.43
C THR A 19 6.46 5.90 -17.77
N LEU A 20 7.54 6.21 -17.06
CA LEU A 20 8.38 7.39 -17.29
C LEU A 20 9.39 7.21 -18.43
N GLY A 21 9.51 6.03 -19.00
CA GLY A 21 10.43 5.74 -20.09
C GLY A 21 11.91 5.66 -19.67
N PHE A 22 12.20 5.40 -18.40
CA PHE A 22 13.54 5.05 -17.95
C PHE A 22 13.96 3.65 -18.41
N GLN A 23 12.98 2.77 -18.54
CA GLN A 23 13.16 1.41 -19.02
C GLN A 23 12.09 1.09 -20.05
N SER A 24 12.40 0.18 -20.98
CA SER A 24 11.46 -0.31 -21.98
C SER A 24 10.61 -1.44 -21.40
N GLY A 25 9.32 -1.47 -21.74
CA GLY A 25 8.41 -2.52 -21.35
C GLY A 25 6.94 -2.14 -21.59
N SER A 26 6.05 -3.11 -21.40
CA SER A 26 4.61 -2.93 -21.55
C SER A 26 3.88 -3.56 -20.37
N PHE A 27 2.67 -3.09 -20.14
CA PHE A 27 1.80 -3.65 -19.11
C PHE A 27 0.83 -4.66 -19.72
N TYR A 28 0.50 -5.67 -18.94
CA TYR A 28 -0.52 -6.65 -19.31
C TYR A 28 -1.87 -5.95 -19.64
N ARG A 29 -2.51 -6.35 -20.74
CA ARG A 29 -3.77 -5.78 -21.23
C ARG A 29 -3.73 -4.25 -21.32
N ASN A 30 -2.57 -3.68 -21.67
CA ASN A 30 -2.37 -2.23 -21.80
C ASN A 30 -2.77 -1.41 -20.55
N ALA A 31 -2.71 -2.01 -19.37
CA ALA A 31 -2.94 -1.32 -18.12
C ALA A 31 -2.06 -0.07 -18.01
N LYS A 32 -2.58 0.97 -17.39
CA LYS A 32 -1.85 2.23 -17.22
C LYS A 32 -1.60 2.52 -15.75
N LEU A 33 -0.37 2.86 -15.42
CA LEU A 33 -0.04 3.38 -14.10
C LEU A 33 -0.49 4.83 -14.01
N LYS A 34 -1.37 5.14 -13.04
CA LYS A 34 -1.92 6.49 -12.81
C LYS A 34 -1.28 7.21 -11.63
N GLY A 35 -0.55 6.49 -10.80
CA GLY A 35 0.12 7.04 -9.62
C GLY A 35 1.59 6.64 -9.56
N LEU A 36 2.48 7.62 -9.51
CA LEU A 36 3.90 7.39 -9.29
C LEU A 36 4.14 7.03 -7.82
N ASN A 37 4.98 6.04 -7.59
CA ASN A 37 5.40 5.65 -6.25
C ASN A 37 6.88 6.00 -6.08
N LEU A 38 7.17 6.92 -5.18
CA LEU A 38 8.51 7.28 -4.75
C LEU A 38 8.80 6.61 -3.40
N LEU A 39 10.02 6.16 -3.22
CA LEU A 39 10.51 5.58 -1.98
C LEU A 39 11.78 6.29 -1.56
N LEU A 40 11.85 6.76 -0.33
CA LEU A 40 13.06 7.39 0.20
C LEU A 40 14.21 6.40 0.19
N HIS A 41 15.39 6.90 -0.12
CA HIS A 41 16.62 6.12 -0.22
C HIS A 41 17.74 6.74 0.62
N TYR A 42 18.37 5.88 1.43
CA TYR A 42 19.58 6.19 2.21
C TYR A 42 20.51 4.97 2.16
N GLU A 43 21.82 5.22 2.25
CA GLU A 43 22.83 4.15 2.20
C GLU A 43 22.67 3.17 3.37
N GLU A 44 22.31 3.67 4.55
CA GLU A 44 22.05 2.87 5.75
C GLU A 44 20.78 2.02 5.65
N GLY A 45 19.87 2.37 4.73
CA GLY A 45 18.60 1.70 4.51
C GLY A 45 17.58 1.93 5.65
N CYS A 46 16.59 1.05 5.71
CA CYS A 46 15.54 1.08 6.71
C CYS A 46 16.01 0.46 8.04
N SER A 47 15.71 1.08 9.18
CA SER A 47 15.99 0.50 10.51
C SER A 47 14.96 -0.56 10.94
N GLY A 48 13.85 -0.74 10.19
CA GLY A 48 12.85 -1.76 10.43
C GLY A 48 13.37 -3.19 10.25
N ARG A 49 12.75 -4.13 10.97
CA ARG A 49 13.08 -5.57 10.93
C ARG A 49 11.91 -6.42 10.49
N CYS A 50 10.98 -5.84 9.71
CA CYS A 50 9.78 -6.55 9.26
C CYS A 50 10.13 -7.81 8.47
N HIS A 51 9.66 -8.98 8.90
CA HIS A 51 10.03 -10.28 8.34
C HIS A 51 9.52 -10.51 6.91
N PHE A 52 8.49 -9.78 6.51
CA PHE A 52 7.89 -9.86 5.17
C PHE A 52 8.45 -8.81 4.19
N CYS A 53 9.35 -7.92 4.63
CA CYS A 53 9.72 -6.74 3.85
C CYS A 53 11.09 -6.89 3.18
N GLY A 54 11.16 -6.59 1.88
CA GLY A 54 12.39 -6.59 1.11
C GLY A 54 13.42 -5.53 1.53
N LEU A 55 13.01 -4.52 2.31
CA LEU A 55 13.89 -3.46 2.84
C LEU A 55 14.37 -3.73 4.28
N SER A 56 13.93 -4.83 4.87
CA SER A 56 14.21 -5.16 6.27
C SER A 56 15.70 -5.31 6.53
N LYS A 57 16.15 -4.85 7.71
CA LYS A 57 17.49 -5.17 8.22
C LYS A 57 17.71 -6.67 8.48
N SER A 58 16.62 -7.43 8.65
CA SER A 58 16.67 -8.88 8.85
C SER A 58 16.89 -9.66 7.55
N ARG A 59 16.93 -9.00 6.42
CA ARG A 59 17.13 -9.62 5.11
C ARG A 59 18.58 -10.05 4.91
N GLN A 60 18.78 -11.29 4.47
CA GLN A 60 20.10 -11.92 4.33
C GLN A 60 20.70 -11.84 2.91
N VAL A 61 20.17 -11.00 2.03
CA VAL A 61 20.66 -10.84 0.64
C VAL A 61 21.38 -9.50 0.51
N GLY A 62 22.57 -9.55 -0.12
CA GLY A 62 23.35 -8.35 -0.40
C GLY A 62 22.64 -7.30 -1.27
N PRO A 63 23.27 -6.13 -1.52
CA PRO A 63 22.65 -5.01 -2.22
C PRO A 63 22.12 -5.33 -3.62
N LYS A 64 22.76 -6.27 -4.33
CA LYS A 64 22.35 -6.72 -5.65
C LYS A 64 21.16 -7.68 -5.52
N GLY A 65 20.05 -7.35 -6.18
CA GLY A 65 18.81 -8.16 -6.16
C GLY A 65 17.85 -7.82 -5.02
N LYS A 66 17.99 -6.65 -4.39
CA LYS A 66 16.96 -6.13 -3.48
C LYS A 66 15.71 -5.79 -4.27
N THR A 67 14.64 -6.52 -3.99
CA THR A 67 13.28 -6.19 -4.44
C THR A 67 12.51 -5.58 -3.27
N PHE A 68 11.51 -4.79 -3.59
CA PHE A 68 10.53 -4.31 -2.62
C PHE A 68 9.15 -4.45 -3.23
N ILE A 69 8.30 -5.21 -2.58
CA ILE A 69 7.00 -5.61 -3.12
C ILE A 69 7.21 -6.24 -4.52
N ARG A 70 7.96 -7.35 -4.60
CA ARG A 70 8.24 -8.22 -5.76
C ARG A 70 9.13 -7.66 -6.86
N VAL A 71 9.23 -6.35 -7.01
CA VAL A 71 9.88 -5.73 -8.18
C VAL A 71 11.08 -4.90 -7.76
N ASP A 72 11.95 -4.61 -8.72
CA ASP A 72 13.05 -3.68 -8.52
C ASP A 72 12.52 -2.26 -8.33
N TRP A 73 13.24 -1.52 -7.51
CA TRP A 73 13.00 -0.10 -7.29
C TRP A 73 14.28 0.67 -7.64
N PRO A 74 14.50 0.96 -8.91
CA PRO A 74 15.68 1.69 -9.35
C PRO A 74 15.69 3.11 -8.77
N LEU A 75 16.93 3.62 -8.61
CA LEU A 75 17.22 4.94 -8.04
C LEU A 75 17.40 5.94 -9.16
N TYR A 76 16.70 7.08 -9.08
CA TYR A 76 16.80 8.17 -10.04
C TYR A 76 16.86 9.53 -9.34
N PRO A 77 17.42 10.58 -9.98
CA PRO A 77 17.26 11.95 -9.52
C PRO A 77 15.77 12.33 -9.47
N LEU A 78 15.33 12.97 -8.40
CA LEU A 78 13.93 13.43 -8.27
C LEU A 78 13.56 14.42 -9.39
N GLU A 79 14.47 15.31 -9.75
CA GLU A 79 14.29 16.26 -10.85
C GLU A 79 13.99 15.56 -12.18
N GLU A 80 14.72 14.51 -12.51
CA GLU A 80 14.51 13.75 -13.75
C GLU A 80 13.16 13.01 -13.75
N ILE A 81 12.74 12.48 -12.59
CA ILE A 81 11.41 11.88 -12.45
C ILE A 81 10.31 12.93 -12.71
N ILE A 82 10.46 14.12 -12.14
CA ILE A 82 9.51 15.22 -12.31
C ILE A 82 9.45 15.64 -13.78
N GLU A 83 10.60 15.83 -14.40
CA GLU A 83 10.65 16.25 -15.81
C GLU A 83 9.98 15.23 -16.74
N ARG A 84 10.24 13.95 -16.55
CA ARG A 84 9.62 12.88 -17.33
C ARG A 84 8.13 12.68 -17.02
N ALA A 85 7.65 13.11 -15.86
CA ALA A 85 6.25 13.08 -15.50
C ALA A 85 5.45 14.20 -16.17
N LYS A 86 6.08 15.33 -16.52
CA LYS A 86 5.46 16.42 -17.27
C LYS A 86 4.97 15.91 -18.63
N GLY A 87 3.75 16.26 -19.00
CA GLY A 87 3.14 15.80 -20.25
C GLY A 87 2.67 14.34 -20.27
N LYS A 88 2.66 13.67 -19.14
CA LYS A 88 2.06 12.33 -18.97
C LYS A 88 0.64 12.47 -18.39
N ASP A 89 -0.35 12.73 -19.24
CA ASP A 89 -1.75 12.97 -18.83
C ASP A 89 -2.37 11.85 -17.99
N GLN A 90 -1.84 10.64 -18.14
CA GLN A 90 -2.30 9.49 -17.36
C GLN A 90 -1.85 9.51 -15.88
N ILE A 91 -0.86 10.36 -15.53
CA ILE A 91 -0.35 10.43 -14.15
C ILE A 91 -1.16 11.49 -13.39
N HIS A 92 -1.85 11.07 -12.34
CA HIS A 92 -2.74 11.92 -11.56
C HIS A 92 -2.26 12.15 -10.13
N ARG A 93 -1.29 11.35 -9.66
CA ARG A 93 -0.82 11.38 -8.27
C ARG A 93 0.63 10.94 -8.12
N VAL A 94 1.29 11.50 -7.11
CA VAL A 94 2.57 10.98 -6.59
C VAL A 94 2.36 10.53 -5.15
N CYS A 95 2.87 9.34 -4.81
CA CYS A 95 2.89 8.83 -3.45
C CYS A 95 4.33 8.72 -2.97
N ILE A 96 4.70 9.48 -1.93
CA ILE A 96 6.02 9.45 -1.29
C ILE A 96 5.98 8.42 -0.17
N SER A 97 6.82 7.40 -0.21
CA SER A 97 6.90 6.37 0.82
C SER A 97 8.13 6.57 1.69
N MET A 98 7.91 6.75 2.98
CA MET A 98 8.96 6.78 3.98
C MET A 98 9.50 5.37 4.25
N ILE A 99 10.78 5.29 4.55
CA ILE A 99 11.35 4.16 5.32
C ILE A 99 11.64 4.65 6.74
N THR A 100 11.86 3.73 7.67
CA THR A 100 12.21 4.11 9.05
C THR A 100 13.67 4.54 9.11
N HIS A 101 13.91 5.84 8.97
CA HIS A 101 15.22 6.46 8.95
C HIS A 101 15.14 7.88 9.56
N PRO A 102 16.12 8.36 10.35
CA PRO A 102 16.04 9.66 11.06
C PRO A 102 15.75 10.86 10.16
N LYS A 103 16.27 10.89 8.93
CA LYS A 103 16.07 12.00 7.98
C LYS A 103 14.73 11.93 7.24
N ALA A 104 13.98 10.82 7.33
CA ALA A 104 12.84 10.55 6.45
C ALA A 104 11.72 11.58 6.56
N LEU A 105 11.46 12.11 7.77
CA LEU A 105 10.43 13.12 7.97
C LEU A 105 10.79 14.44 7.27
N GLU A 106 12.00 14.93 7.48
CA GLU A 106 12.48 16.17 6.87
C GLU A 106 12.54 16.09 5.35
N ASP A 107 13.10 14.99 4.81
CA ASP A 107 13.23 14.79 3.37
C ASP A 107 11.87 14.59 2.69
N THR A 108 10.91 13.96 3.38
CA THR A 108 9.53 13.88 2.89
C THR A 108 8.91 15.26 2.73
N LEU A 109 9.07 16.15 3.71
CA LEU A 109 8.57 17.53 3.62
C LEU A 109 9.20 18.30 2.45
N LYS A 110 10.52 18.18 2.25
CA LYS A 110 11.22 18.79 1.12
C LYS A 110 10.69 18.27 -0.22
N ILE A 111 10.49 16.95 -0.35
CA ILE A 111 9.97 16.34 -1.58
C ILE A 111 8.54 16.83 -1.87
N ILE A 112 7.67 16.92 -0.85
CA ILE A 112 6.31 17.47 -1.02
C ILE A 112 6.39 18.90 -1.58
N GLN A 113 7.23 19.75 -0.99
CA GLN A 113 7.40 21.16 -1.41
C GLN A 113 7.91 21.25 -2.86
N ILE A 114 8.91 20.42 -3.24
CA ILE A 114 9.42 20.36 -4.60
C ILE A 114 8.32 19.94 -5.58
N LEU A 115 7.59 18.86 -5.28
CA LEU A 115 6.49 18.38 -6.13
C LEU A 115 5.39 19.42 -6.30
N ARG A 116 5.04 20.14 -5.23
CA ARG A 116 4.01 21.20 -5.29
C ARG A 116 4.43 22.40 -6.09
N LYS A 117 5.73 22.72 -6.10
CA LYS A 117 6.29 23.79 -6.90
C LYS A 117 6.38 23.42 -8.39
N GLU A 118 6.80 22.20 -8.67
CA GLU A 118 7.18 21.78 -10.04
C GLU A 118 6.04 21.04 -10.78
N THR A 119 4.97 20.62 -10.07
CA THR A 119 3.88 19.86 -10.67
C THR A 119 2.53 20.25 -10.08
N ASP A 120 1.49 19.93 -10.83
CA ASP A 120 0.12 20.02 -10.34
C ASP A 120 -0.43 18.70 -9.80
N LEU A 121 0.37 17.65 -9.70
CA LEU A 121 -0.07 16.32 -9.28
C LEU A 121 -0.57 16.33 -7.82
N SER A 122 -1.58 15.53 -7.54
CA SER A 122 -1.97 15.24 -6.15
C SER A 122 -0.83 14.51 -5.44
N VAL A 123 -0.59 14.84 -4.17
CA VAL A 123 0.51 14.26 -3.39
C VAL A 123 -0.04 13.51 -2.18
N SER A 124 0.28 12.24 -2.07
CA SER A 124 0.04 11.45 -0.86
C SER A 124 1.37 11.01 -0.23
N VAL A 125 1.34 10.76 1.07
CA VAL A 125 2.51 10.29 1.81
C VAL A 125 2.17 8.97 2.49
N LEU A 126 2.98 7.94 2.31
CA LEU A 126 2.95 6.71 3.10
C LEU A 126 3.99 6.84 4.20
N ILE A 127 3.55 7.11 5.41
CA ILE A 127 4.43 7.42 6.54
C ILE A 127 4.90 6.18 7.29
N SER A 128 6.05 6.33 7.97
CA SER A 128 6.49 5.41 9.02
C SER A 128 6.06 5.96 10.38
N PRO A 129 5.01 5.42 11.03
CA PRO A 129 4.50 5.94 12.30
C PRO A 129 5.57 6.03 13.40
N THR A 130 6.52 5.12 13.40
CA THR A 130 7.66 5.12 14.33
C THR A 130 8.43 6.45 14.41
N LEU A 131 8.31 7.29 13.37
CA LEU A 131 8.96 8.60 13.29
C LEU A 131 7.99 9.76 13.61
N ILE A 132 6.72 9.47 13.83
CA ILE A 132 5.68 10.48 14.07
C ILE A 132 5.34 10.48 15.55
N HIS A 133 5.86 11.42 16.29
CA HIS A 133 5.62 11.52 17.73
C HIS A 133 4.57 12.58 18.09
N HIS A 134 4.31 13.53 17.17
CA HIS A 134 3.42 14.65 17.40
C HIS A 134 2.56 14.93 16.16
N GLU A 135 1.35 15.42 16.38
CA GLU A 135 0.39 15.79 15.33
C GLU A 135 0.93 16.87 14.39
N GLU A 136 1.79 17.75 14.89
CA GLU A 136 2.40 18.84 14.13
C GLU A 136 3.15 18.37 12.91
N SER A 137 3.77 17.18 12.95
CA SER A 137 4.44 16.57 11.78
C SER A 137 3.45 16.28 10.65
N LEU A 138 2.26 15.79 10.99
CA LEU A 138 1.18 15.50 10.04
C LEU A 138 0.57 16.79 9.48
N VAL A 139 0.36 17.79 10.34
CA VAL A 139 -0.10 19.11 9.95
C VAL A 139 0.90 19.79 9.02
N ALA A 140 2.21 19.64 9.28
CA ALA A 140 3.27 20.17 8.43
C ALA A 140 3.25 19.53 7.02
N MET A 141 3.06 18.20 6.92
CA MET A 141 2.91 17.52 5.63
C MET A 141 1.69 18.03 4.85
N LYS A 142 0.54 18.21 5.54
CA LYS A 142 -0.66 18.77 4.90
C LYS A 142 -0.44 20.21 4.42
N LYS A 143 0.17 21.05 5.25
CA LYS A 143 0.51 22.45 4.88
C LYS A 143 1.52 22.51 3.73
N ALA A 144 2.46 21.58 3.67
CA ALA A 144 3.41 21.47 2.56
C ALA A 144 2.72 21.06 1.25
N GLY A 145 1.51 20.51 1.31
CA GLY A 145 0.69 20.21 0.13
C GLY A 145 0.34 18.74 -0.09
N ALA A 146 0.59 17.86 0.88
CA ALA A 146 0.04 16.51 0.83
C ALA A 146 -1.48 16.55 1.11
N ASP A 147 -2.26 15.90 0.27
CA ASP A 147 -3.73 15.85 0.41
C ASP A 147 -4.22 14.57 1.11
N ARG A 148 -3.37 13.54 1.17
CA ARG A 148 -3.68 12.24 1.81
C ARG A 148 -2.45 11.66 2.49
N VAL A 149 -2.72 10.84 3.50
CA VAL A 149 -1.69 10.11 4.23
C VAL A 149 -2.06 8.64 4.33
N GLY A 150 -1.08 7.76 4.11
CA GLY A 150 -1.19 6.32 4.28
C GLY A 150 -0.35 5.85 5.46
N ILE A 151 -0.82 4.82 6.15
CA ILE A 151 -0.16 4.21 7.31
C ILE A 151 -0.10 2.71 7.09
N ALA A 152 1.11 2.17 7.03
CA ALA A 152 1.33 0.73 6.83
C ALA A 152 1.22 0.00 8.18
N ILE A 153 -0.02 -0.32 8.59
CA ILE A 153 -0.28 -1.20 9.74
C ILE A 153 0.21 -2.61 9.41
N ASP A 154 -0.06 -3.07 8.18
CA ASP A 154 0.29 -4.33 7.55
C ASP A 154 -0.36 -5.56 8.18
N ALA A 155 -0.26 -5.78 9.49
CA ALA A 155 -0.81 -6.95 10.18
C ALA A 155 -2.26 -6.75 10.63
N GLY A 156 -3.06 -7.82 10.63
CA GLY A 156 -4.46 -7.81 11.06
C GLY A 156 -4.64 -7.85 12.58
N THR A 157 -3.63 -8.29 13.35
CA THR A 157 -3.70 -8.42 14.81
C THR A 157 -2.43 -7.89 15.48
N LEU A 158 -2.53 -7.58 16.79
CA LEU A 158 -1.40 -7.20 17.63
C LEU A 158 -0.33 -8.31 17.66
N GLU A 159 -0.75 -9.56 17.79
CA GLU A 159 0.14 -10.71 17.89
C GLU A 159 1.00 -10.84 16.64
N LEU A 160 0.38 -10.78 15.46
CA LEU A 160 1.10 -10.84 14.18
C LEU A 160 1.98 -9.61 13.96
N PHE A 161 1.50 -8.43 14.36
CA PHE A 161 2.30 -7.22 14.29
C PHE A 161 3.58 -7.36 15.11
N ASP A 162 3.46 -7.78 16.38
CA ASP A 162 4.61 -7.96 17.25
C ASP A 162 5.55 -9.05 16.75
N GLN A 163 5.02 -10.19 16.30
CA GLN A 163 5.80 -11.31 15.79
C GLN A 163 6.57 -11.00 14.49
N LEU A 164 5.99 -10.16 13.62
CA LEU A 164 6.51 -9.98 12.27
C LEU A 164 7.21 -8.63 12.04
N ARG A 165 6.96 -7.62 12.88
CA ARG A 165 7.55 -6.29 12.71
C ARG A 165 7.82 -5.53 14.01
N GLY A 166 7.20 -5.92 15.13
CA GLY A 166 7.33 -5.29 16.43
C GLY A 166 8.46 -5.88 17.29
N LYS A 167 8.16 -6.02 18.58
CA LYS A 167 9.14 -6.49 19.58
C LYS A 167 9.62 -7.93 19.34
N GLY A 168 8.77 -8.80 18.78
CA GLY A 168 9.12 -10.20 18.52
C GLY A 168 10.29 -10.38 17.55
N VAL A 169 10.54 -9.39 16.69
CA VAL A 169 11.69 -9.37 15.75
C VAL A 169 12.77 -8.35 16.17
N GLY A 170 12.67 -7.80 17.38
CA GLY A 170 13.54 -6.72 17.82
C GLY A 170 13.39 -5.46 16.96
N GLY A 171 12.22 -5.25 16.38
CA GLY A 171 11.89 -4.10 15.54
C GLY A 171 11.45 -2.88 16.36
N PRO A 172 11.52 -1.66 15.77
CA PRO A 172 11.18 -0.42 16.49
C PRO A 172 9.66 -0.11 16.47
N HIS A 173 8.87 -0.92 15.78
CA HIS A 173 7.47 -0.63 15.56
C HIS A 173 6.61 -1.07 16.75
N GLN A 174 5.61 -0.26 17.12
CA GLN A 174 4.71 -0.50 18.25
C GLN A 174 3.25 -0.38 17.78
N TRP A 175 2.45 -1.41 18.03
CA TRP A 175 1.06 -1.50 17.57
C TRP A 175 0.19 -0.35 18.05
N ASP A 176 0.19 -0.05 19.34
CA ASP A 176 -0.67 1.01 19.88
C ASP A 176 -0.28 2.37 19.33
N HIS A 177 1.02 2.66 19.27
CA HIS A 177 1.53 3.89 18.66
C HIS A 177 1.11 4.04 17.20
N TYR A 178 1.06 2.95 16.43
CA TYR A 178 0.58 2.99 15.04
C TYR A 178 -0.88 3.41 14.96
N TRP A 179 -1.73 2.90 15.84
CA TRP A 179 -3.13 3.29 15.88
C TRP A 179 -3.35 4.70 16.44
N ASP A 180 -2.52 5.16 17.37
CA ASP A 180 -2.52 6.55 17.84
C ASP A 180 -2.17 7.49 16.69
N VAL A 181 -1.18 7.14 15.85
CA VAL A 181 -0.84 7.91 14.65
C VAL A 181 -1.98 7.90 13.63
N VAL A 182 -2.75 6.81 13.49
CA VAL A 182 -3.97 6.83 12.65
C VAL A 182 -4.97 7.87 13.16
N GLN A 183 -5.20 7.94 14.48
CA GLN A 183 -6.12 8.93 15.06
C GLN A 183 -5.61 10.37 14.86
N MET A 184 -4.32 10.62 15.13
CA MET A 184 -3.69 11.92 14.85
C MET A 184 -3.80 12.30 13.38
N ALA A 185 -3.60 11.34 12.47
CA ALA A 185 -3.71 11.57 11.03
C ALA A 185 -5.14 11.91 10.61
N VAL A 186 -6.15 11.23 11.16
CA VAL A 186 -7.57 11.56 10.91
C VAL A 186 -7.90 12.95 11.41
N LYS A 187 -7.37 13.36 12.55
CA LYS A 187 -7.55 14.74 13.07
C LYS A 187 -6.89 15.76 12.15
N ALA A 188 -5.67 15.53 11.70
CA ALA A 188 -4.93 16.45 10.84
C ALA A 188 -5.47 16.53 9.41
N PHE A 189 -5.74 15.40 8.75
CA PHE A 189 -6.15 15.32 7.35
C PHE A 189 -7.66 15.33 7.15
N GLY A 190 -8.41 14.81 8.10
CA GLY A 190 -9.87 14.61 8.04
C GLY A 190 -10.24 13.13 7.83
N ARG A 191 -11.50 12.80 8.17
CA ARG A 191 -12.03 11.45 7.98
C ARG A 191 -11.99 11.06 6.50
N PHE A 192 -11.55 9.82 6.23
CA PHE A 192 -11.44 9.22 4.89
C PHE A 192 -10.39 9.86 3.95
N TYR A 193 -9.56 10.78 4.49
CA TYR A 193 -8.33 11.25 3.85
C TYR A 193 -7.09 10.48 4.34
N VAL A 194 -7.30 9.55 5.24
CA VAL A 194 -6.28 8.64 5.78
C VAL A 194 -6.51 7.24 5.25
N GLY A 195 -5.46 6.59 4.77
CA GLY A 195 -5.47 5.19 4.35
C GLY A 195 -4.69 4.31 5.32
N ILE A 196 -5.21 3.16 5.72
CA ILE A 196 -4.40 2.10 6.35
C ILE A 196 -4.10 1.02 5.31
N HIS A 197 -2.86 0.53 5.32
CA HIS A 197 -2.48 -0.61 4.49
C HIS A 197 -2.49 -1.87 5.34
N LEU A 198 -3.11 -2.93 4.82
CA LEU A 198 -3.11 -4.27 5.40
C LEU A 198 -2.64 -5.28 4.36
N ILE A 199 -1.88 -6.27 4.81
CA ILE A 199 -1.36 -7.36 3.98
C ILE A 199 -2.12 -8.63 4.35
N VAL A 200 -2.87 -9.18 3.39
CA VAL A 200 -3.57 -10.46 3.55
C VAL A 200 -2.57 -11.60 3.37
N GLY A 201 -2.56 -12.54 4.30
CA GLY A 201 -1.75 -13.75 4.26
C GLY A 201 -0.49 -13.72 5.11
N LEU A 202 -0.44 -12.88 6.15
CA LEU A 202 0.62 -12.87 7.15
C LEU A 202 0.41 -13.92 8.26
N GLY A 203 -0.76 -14.60 8.28
CA GLY A 203 -1.13 -15.62 9.27
C GLY A 203 -2.47 -15.36 9.95
N GLU A 204 -3.12 -14.23 9.64
CA GLU A 204 -4.44 -13.87 10.15
C GLU A 204 -5.56 -14.71 9.52
N THR A 205 -6.64 -14.87 10.26
CA THR A 205 -7.92 -15.37 9.74
C THR A 205 -8.68 -14.27 9.00
N GLU A 206 -9.65 -14.66 8.16
CA GLU A 206 -10.51 -13.69 7.48
C GLU A 206 -11.35 -12.86 8.47
N LYS A 207 -11.72 -13.45 9.62
CA LYS A 207 -12.40 -12.75 10.72
C LYS A 207 -11.54 -11.65 11.33
N GLU A 208 -10.28 -11.94 11.60
CA GLU A 208 -9.34 -10.96 12.15
C GLU A 208 -9.05 -9.83 11.15
N MET A 209 -8.88 -10.19 9.87
CA MET A 209 -8.70 -9.19 8.82
C MET A 209 -9.92 -8.28 8.69
N ALA A 210 -11.15 -8.85 8.68
CA ALA A 210 -12.38 -8.05 8.64
C ALA A 210 -12.52 -7.13 9.87
N ALA A 211 -12.11 -7.59 11.04
CA ALA A 211 -12.09 -6.78 12.27
C ALA A 211 -11.08 -5.61 12.17
N ALA A 212 -9.89 -5.86 11.61
CA ALA A 212 -8.89 -4.81 11.38
C ALA A 212 -9.37 -3.75 10.38
N ILE A 213 -10.02 -4.17 9.28
CA ILE A 213 -10.65 -3.27 8.30
C ILE A 213 -11.73 -2.42 8.98
N GLN A 214 -12.59 -3.05 9.79
CA GLN A 214 -13.65 -2.35 10.53
C GLN A 214 -13.08 -1.35 11.53
N ARG A 215 -11.99 -1.69 12.21
CA ARG A 215 -11.30 -0.76 13.12
C ARG A 215 -10.82 0.49 12.36
N GLY A 216 -10.24 0.31 11.17
CA GLY A 216 -9.86 1.43 10.30
C GLY A 216 -11.04 2.33 9.96
N GLN A 217 -12.14 1.76 9.47
CA GLN A 217 -13.37 2.47 9.12
C GLN A 217 -13.96 3.24 10.32
N ASN A 218 -14.03 2.61 11.48
CA ASN A 218 -14.54 3.23 12.71
C ASN A 218 -13.68 4.43 13.14
N THR A 219 -12.36 4.34 12.96
CA THR A 219 -11.43 5.44 13.24
C THR A 219 -11.57 6.58 12.22
N GLY A 220 -12.11 6.31 11.04
CA GLY A 220 -12.25 7.26 9.93
C GLY A 220 -11.15 7.15 8.88
N ALA A 221 -10.52 5.99 8.78
CA ALA A 221 -9.54 5.66 7.76
C ALA A 221 -10.11 4.62 6.78
N LEU A 222 -9.69 4.68 5.51
CA LEU A 222 -10.01 3.68 4.49
C LEU A 222 -8.91 2.60 4.46
N THR A 223 -9.31 1.36 4.25
CA THR A 223 -8.35 0.26 4.13
C THR A 223 -7.96 0.02 2.67
N HIS A 224 -6.64 -0.11 2.43
CA HIS A 224 -6.05 -0.55 1.17
C HIS A 224 -5.37 -1.89 1.38
N LEU A 225 -5.69 -2.89 0.54
CA LEU A 225 -5.21 -4.25 0.69
C LEU A 225 -4.02 -4.54 -0.20
N PHE A 226 -3.08 -5.30 0.36
CA PHE A 226 -2.00 -5.96 -0.35
C PHE A 226 -2.09 -7.47 -0.12
N SER A 227 -1.75 -8.25 -1.12
CA SER A 227 -1.53 -9.68 -0.94
C SER A 227 -0.09 -9.89 -0.46
N PHE A 228 0.11 -10.71 0.57
CA PHE A 228 1.45 -11.14 0.97
C PHE A 228 2.19 -11.75 -0.21
N PHE A 229 3.46 -11.46 -0.27
CA PHE A 229 4.40 -12.05 -1.21
C PHE A 229 5.73 -12.35 -0.49
N PRO A 230 6.26 -13.59 -0.61
CA PRO A 230 7.53 -13.95 -0.01
C PRO A 230 8.70 -13.24 -0.71
N GLU A 231 9.26 -12.25 -0.06
CA GLU A 231 10.44 -11.53 -0.58
C GLU A 231 11.70 -12.37 -0.41
N LYS A 232 12.48 -12.47 -1.48
CA LYS A 232 13.74 -13.22 -1.46
C LYS A 232 14.69 -12.71 -0.38
N GLY A 233 15.25 -13.62 0.41
CA GLY A 233 16.14 -13.31 1.54
C GLY A 233 15.45 -12.76 2.78
N SER A 234 14.12 -12.56 2.77
CA SER A 234 13.36 -12.24 3.98
C SER A 234 13.15 -13.49 4.85
N PRO A 235 12.94 -13.34 6.16
CA PRO A 235 12.61 -14.50 7.02
C PRO A 235 11.34 -15.25 6.59
N MET A 236 10.45 -14.62 5.82
CA MET A 236 9.24 -15.24 5.29
C MET A 236 9.36 -15.72 3.83
N GLU A 237 10.58 -15.81 3.27
CA GLU A 237 10.79 -16.25 1.88
C GLU A 237 10.16 -17.61 1.57
N GLY A 238 10.14 -18.53 2.54
CA GLY A 238 9.57 -19.87 2.40
C GLY A 238 8.06 -19.97 2.57
N GLN A 239 7.37 -18.87 2.86
CA GLN A 239 5.92 -18.88 3.08
C GLN A 239 5.16 -18.85 1.76
N SER A 240 3.97 -19.49 1.77
CA SER A 240 3.09 -19.50 0.60
C SER A 240 2.33 -18.20 0.45
N LEU A 241 1.95 -17.87 -0.78
CA LEU A 241 0.97 -16.83 -1.08
C LEU A 241 -0.38 -17.17 -0.42
N PRO A 242 -1.16 -16.18 0.05
CA PRO A 242 -2.53 -16.45 0.51
C PRO A 242 -3.35 -17.05 -0.65
N PRO A 243 -4.22 -18.03 -0.36
CA PRO A 243 -5.15 -18.56 -1.35
C PRO A 243 -5.97 -17.45 -2.01
N LEU A 244 -6.21 -17.58 -3.32
CA LEU A 244 -6.90 -16.52 -4.07
C LEU A 244 -8.36 -16.35 -3.61
N ASN A 245 -9.01 -17.45 -3.22
CA ASN A 245 -10.35 -17.40 -2.66
C ASN A 245 -10.44 -16.58 -1.35
N GLN A 246 -9.45 -16.74 -0.44
CA GLN A 246 -9.32 -15.90 0.76
C GLN A 246 -9.16 -14.43 0.37
N TYR A 247 -8.26 -14.14 -0.56
CA TYR A 247 -8.00 -12.78 -0.98
C TYR A 247 -9.24 -12.11 -1.58
N ARG A 248 -10.00 -12.83 -2.44
CA ARG A 248 -11.25 -12.33 -3.04
C ARG A 248 -12.31 -12.01 -2.00
N ARG A 249 -12.53 -12.91 -1.03
CA ARG A 249 -13.50 -12.64 0.05
C ARG A 249 -13.14 -11.42 0.86
N ILE A 250 -11.85 -11.25 1.18
CA ILE A 250 -11.37 -10.08 1.91
C ILE A 250 -11.43 -8.79 1.07
N GLN A 251 -11.17 -8.84 -0.24
CA GLN A 251 -11.39 -7.69 -1.12
C GLN A 251 -12.84 -7.20 -1.08
N LEU A 252 -13.80 -8.14 -1.17
CA LEU A 252 -15.22 -7.80 -1.09
C LEU A 252 -15.63 -7.31 0.30
N ALA A 253 -15.16 -7.96 1.37
CA ALA A 253 -15.40 -7.49 2.74
C ALA A 253 -14.87 -6.08 2.97
N ARG A 254 -13.66 -5.78 2.47
CA ARG A 254 -13.07 -4.44 2.51
C ARG A 254 -13.94 -3.42 1.77
N TRP A 255 -14.46 -3.77 0.60
CA TRP A 255 -15.34 -2.89 -0.16
C TRP A 255 -16.62 -2.59 0.63
N ILE A 256 -17.31 -3.63 1.09
CA ILE A 256 -18.54 -3.50 1.89
C ILE A 256 -18.33 -2.57 3.10
N ILE A 257 -17.22 -2.74 3.82
CA ILE A 257 -16.92 -1.95 5.01
C ILE A 257 -16.51 -0.52 4.64
N ASN A 258 -15.60 -0.34 3.68
CA ASN A 258 -15.11 0.99 3.29
C ASN A 258 -16.23 1.88 2.70
N GLU A 259 -17.13 1.29 1.90
CA GLU A 259 -18.27 1.99 1.28
C GLU A 259 -19.47 2.11 2.23
N ASN A 260 -19.31 1.65 3.48
CA ASN A 260 -20.36 1.68 4.51
C ASN A 260 -21.67 0.99 4.08
N LEU A 261 -21.57 -0.05 3.25
CA LEU A 261 -22.69 -0.89 2.81
C LEU A 261 -23.08 -1.91 3.87
N GLY A 262 -22.15 -2.28 4.74
CA GLY A 262 -22.30 -3.24 5.83
C GLY A 262 -21.12 -3.16 6.79
N SER A 263 -21.07 -4.06 7.74
CA SER A 263 -20.05 -4.11 8.79
C SER A 263 -19.56 -5.53 9.05
N ALA A 264 -18.36 -5.66 9.61
CA ALA A 264 -17.80 -6.95 10.03
C ALA A 264 -18.69 -7.70 11.05
N LYS A 265 -19.55 -6.99 11.80
CA LYS A 265 -20.50 -7.60 12.75
C LYS A 265 -21.63 -8.36 12.07
N GLN A 266 -21.99 -8.01 10.84
CA GLN A 266 -23.04 -8.66 10.06
C GLN A 266 -22.52 -9.89 9.33
N MET A 267 -21.21 -9.99 9.16
CA MET A 267 -20.55 -11.11 8.49
C MET A 267 -20.52 -12.34 9.40
N LYS A 268 -20.67 -13.54 8.81
CA LYS A 268 -20.57 -14.81 9.53
C LYS A 268 -19.29 -15.53 9.14
N PHE A 269 -18.66 -16.14 10.13
CA PHE A 269 -17.41 -16.86 9.98
C PHE A 269 -17.58 -18.28 10.52
N ASP A 270 -16.89 -19.24 9.91
CA ASP A 270 -16.85 -20.61 10.41
C ASP A 270 -15.92 -20.73 11.65
N GLY A 271 -15.79 -21.96 12.18
CA GLY A 271 -14.95 -22.23 13.35
C GLY A 271 -13.46 -21.94 13.15
N ASN A 272 -13.00 -21.83 11.90
CA ASN A 272 -11.62 -21.50 11.53
C ASN A 272 -11.45 -20.01 11.19
N GLY A 273 -12.47 -19.20 11.36
CA GLY A 273 -12.46 -17.78 11.04
C GLY A 273 -12.55 -17.44 9.55
N ARG A 274 -12.93 -18.41 8.69
CA ARG A 274 -13.18 -18.17 7.28
C ARG A 274 -14.55 -17.50 7.10
N LEU A 275 -14.62 -16.49 6.24
CA LEU A 275 -15.86 -15.79 5.89
C LEU A 275 -16.76 -16.69 5.03
N ILE A 276 -17.98 -16.97 5.52
CA ILE A 276 -18.97 -17.84 4.88
C ILE A 276 -20.28 -17.11 4.49
N ASP A 277 -20.53 -15.92 5.06
CA ASP A 277 -21.71 -15.12 4.75
C ASP A 277 -21.39 -13.63 4.98
N PHE A 278 -21.64 -12.79 4.01
CA PHE A 278 -21.38 -11.34 4.10
C PHE A 278 -22.50 -10.56 4.83
N GLY A 279 -23.58 -11.24 5.23
CA GLY A 279 -24.75 -10.62 5.85
C GLY A 279 -25.62 -9.81 4.88
N MET A 280 -25.39 -9.96 3.57
CA MET A 280 -26.13 -9.28 2.49
C MET A 280 -25.98 -10.03 1.17
N ASP A 281 -26.87 -9.74 0.20
CA ASP A 281 -26.67 -10.22 -1.18
C ASP A 281 -25.47 -9.52 -1.84
N ILE A 282 -24.51 -10.32 -2.30
CA ILE A 282 -23.26 -9.85 -2.91
C ILE A 282 -23.26 -9.94 -4.44
N ASN A 283 -24.31 -10.50 -5.06
CA ASN A 283 -24.30 -10.77 -6.49
C ASN A 283 -24.08 -9.51 -7.33
N SER A 284 -24.76 -8.44 -6.97
CA SER A 284 -24.62 -7.13 -7.64
C SER A 284 -23.21 -6.55 -7.41
N LEU A 285 -22.66 -6.67 -6.19
CA LEU A 285 -21.32 -6.17 -5.85
C LEU A 285 -20.21 -6.93 -6.58
N VAL A 286 -20.37 -8.23 -6.78
CA VAL A 286 -19.43 -9.01 -7.59
C VAL A 286 -19.54 -8.62 -9.05
N GLN A 287 -20.77 -8.39 -9.55
CA GLN A 287 -21.01 -8.06 -10.95
C GLN A 287 -20.39 -6.72 -11.38
N ILE A 288 -20.37 -5.71 -10.51
CA ILE A 288 -19.76 -4.41 -10.84
C ILE A 288 -18.23 -4.48 -10.95
N GLY A 289 -17.56 -5.49 -10.34
CA GLY A 289 -16.11 -5.70 -10.43
C GLY A 289 -15.24 -4.75 -9.61
N GLU A 290 -15.71 -3.57 -9.26
CA GLU A 290 -14.95 -2.55 -8.50
C GLU A 290 -14.33 -3.06 -7.19
N PRO A 291 -14.98 -3.94 -6.38
CA PRO A 291 -14.39 -4.48 -5.16
C PRO A 291 -13.03 -5.14 -5.37
N PHE A 292 -12.77 -5.68 -6.57
CA PHE A 292 -11.58 -6.44 -6.93
C PHE A 292 -10.49 -5.60 -7.61
N MET A 293 -10.80 -4.33 -7.85
CA MET A 293 -9.81 -3.38 -8.35
C MET A 293 -8.80 -3.00 -7.27
N THR A 294 -7.67 -2.51 -7.70
CA THR A 294 -6.68 -1.88 -6.81
C THR A 294 -7.35 -0.76 -6.01
N SER A 295 -7.33 -0.86 -4.70
CA SER A 295 -7.73 0.23 -3.81
C SER A 295 -6.56 1.18 -3.58
N GLY A 296 -6.84 2.49 -3.53
CA GLY A 296 -5.80 3.49 -3.32
C GLY A 296 -6.32 4.92 -3.32
N CYS A 297 -5.42 5.86 -3.12
CA CYS A 297 -5.77 7.28 -3.12
C CYS A 297 -6.28 7.73 -4.49
N PRO A 298 -7.36 8.53 -4.55
CA PRO A 298 -7.87 9.08 -5.81
C PRO A 298 -6.93 10.13 -6.40
N GLY A 299 -7.05 10.32 -7.71
CA GLY A 299 -6.50 11.47 -8.41
C GLY A 299 -7.40 12.72 -8.28
N ARG A 300 -7.10 13.74 -9.07
CA ARG A 300 -7.91 14.96 -9.13
C ARG A 300 -9.32 14.75 -9.68
N ASP A 301 -9.49 13.73 -10.50
CA ASP A 301 -10.75 13.30 -11.08
C ASP A 301 -11.66 12.52 -10.12
N GLY A 302 -11.22 12.34 -8.87
CA GLY A 302 -11.91 11.56 -7.85
C GLY A 302 -11.79 10.04 -8.04
N LYS A 303 -11.23 9.57 -9.16
CA LYS A 303 -11.04 8.14 -9.42
C LYS A 303 -9.73 7.66 -8.82
N VAL A 304 -9.66 6.37 -8.45
CA VAL A 304 -8.44 5.76 -7.91
C VAL A 304 -7.27 5.97 -8.87
N ALA A 305 -6.25 6.66 -8.38
CA ALA A 305 -5.00 6.91 -9.11
C ALA A 305 -3.85 6.03 -8.60
N CYS A 306 -3.80 5.74 -7.29
CA CYS A 306 -2.79 4.85 -6.74
C CYS A 306 -3.15 3.39 -7.03
N ASN A 307 -2.49 2.77 -8.00
CA ASN A 307 -2.62 1.35 -8.32
C ASN A 307 -1.34 0.57 -8.00
N ARG A 308 -0.70 0.92 -6.88
CA ARG A 308 0.54 0.34 -6.38
C ARG A 308 0.49 -1.19 -6.22
N PRO A 309 -0.57 -1.81 -5.67
CA PRO A 309 -0.63 -3.27 -5.57
C PRO A 309 -0.44 -3.95 -6.93
N TYR A 310 -1.13 -3.49 -7.96
CA TYR A 310 -0.96 -4.01 -9.32
C TYR A 310 0.43 -3.69 -9.90
N GLY A 311 0.91 -2.47 -9.73
CA GLY A 311 2.21 -2.04 -10.26
C GLY A 311 3.39 -2.91 -9.81
N ASN A 312 3.17 -3.72 -8.79
CA ASN A 312 4.13 -4.66 -8.22
C ASN A 312 3.74 -6.13 -8.46
N GLU A 313 2.68 -6.42 -9.21
CA GLU A 313 2.30 -7.79 -9.59
C GLU A 313 3.00 -8.23 -10.89
N ARG A 314 3.35 -9.52 -10.96
CA ARG A 314 3.88 -10.10 -12.19
C ARG A 314 2.73 -10.39 -13.17
N PRO A 315 2.89 -10.08 -14.46
CA PRO A 315 1.84 -10.31 -15.45
C PRO A 315 1.57 -11.80 -15.76
N SER A 316 2.40 -12.71 -15.25
CA SER A 316 2.34 -14.17 -15.55
C SER A 316 1.44 -14.98 -14.61
N GLY A 317 0.75 -14.34 -13.68
CA GLY A 317 -0.13 -15.03 -12.73
C GLY A 317 -1.54 -14.46 -12.75
N PRO A 318 -2.50 -15.08 -12.04
CA PRO A 318 -3.84 -14.54 -11.90
C PRO A 318 -3.75 -13.15 -11.21
N ILE A 319 -4.43 -12.18 -11.80
CA ILE A 319 -4.48 -10.80 -11.28
C ILE A 319 -5.16 -10.81 -9.91
N ARG A 320 -4.47 -10.38 -8.86
CA ARG A 320 -5.05 -10.23 -7.53
C ARG A 320 -5.72 -8.88 -7.35
N ASN A 321 -5.13 -7.83 -7.93
CA ASN A 321 -5.66 -6.47 -7.87
C ASN A 321 -5.79 -5.94 -9.30
N PHE A 322 -7.02 -5.82 -9.79
CA PHE A 322 -7.25 -5.33 -11.14
C PHE A 322 -6.92 -3.84 -11.26
N PRO A 323 -6.08 -3.42 -12.22
CA PRO A 323 -5.74 -2.01 -12.43
C PRO A 323 -6.77 -1.29 -13.31
N PHE A 324 -7.71 -2.03 -13.85
CA PHE A 324 -8.82 -1.62 -14.72
C PHE A 324 -10.09 -2.32 -14.29
N MET A 325 -11.23 -1.90 -14.82
CA MET A 325 -12.49 -2.59 -14.58
C MET A 325 -12.40 -4.02 -15.09
N PRO A 326 -12.69 -5.04 -14.25
CA PRO A 326 -12.75 -6.43 -14.68
C PRO A 326 -13.75 -6.61 -15.82
N GLU A 327 -13.37 -7.37 -16.84
CA GLU A 327 -14.24 -7.75 -17.94
C GLU A 327 -15.18 -8.91 -17.54
N PRO A 328 -16.23 -9.22 -18.31
CA PRO A 328 -17.17 -10.30 -17.96
C PRO A 328 -16.50 -11.62 -17.62
N GLU A 329 -15.46 -12.01 -18.38
CA GLU A 329 -14.68 -13.23 -18.15
C GLU A 329 -13.93 -13.18 -16.85
N ASP A 330 -13.36 -12.02 -16.48
CA ASP A 330 -12.70 -11.82 -15.18
C ASP A 330 -13.72 -11.97 -14.03
N ILE A 331 -14.94 -11.47 -14.20
CA ILE A 331 -16.01 -11.58 -13.20
C ILE A 331 -16.43 -13.04 -12.99
N GLU A 332 -16.55 -13.81 -14.05
CA GLU A 332 -16.84 -15.25 -13.98
C GLU A 332 -15.72 -15.98 -13.23
N GLU A 333 -14.47 -15.68 -13.55
CA GLU A 333 -13.33 -16.26 -12.84
C GLU A 333 -13.31 -15.85 -11.36
N ILE A 334 -13.58 -14.58 -11.03
CA ILE A 334 -13.66 -14.09 -9.64
C ILE A 334 -14.75 -14.85 -8.88
N ARG A 335 -15.93 -15.06 -9.47
CA ARG A 335 -17.02 -15.85 -8.87
C ARG A 335 -16.55 -17.28 -8.56
N ALA A 336 -15.93 -17.92 -9.54
CA ALA A 336 -15.38 -19.28 -9.35
C ALA A 336 -14.29 -19.34 -8.27
N GLN A 337 -13.46 -18.29 -8.16
CA GLN A 337 -12.40 -18.18 -7.16
C GLN A 337 -12.98 -17.98 -5.74
N MET A 338 -14.05 -17.26 -5.57
CA MET A 338 -14.60 -16.94 -4.24
C MET A 338 -15.09 -18.18 -3.49
N LYS A 339 -15.62 -19.19 -4.16
CA LYS A 339 -16.10 -20.47 -3.57
C LYS A 339 -16.95 -20.26 -2.30
N ILE A 340 -17.98 -19.44 -2.41
CA ILE A 340 -18.99 -19.22 -1.35
C ILE A 340 -20.21 -20.03 -1.69
#